data_dd0c31e1edc6fac67a2f6e191445d756
#
_entry.id   dd0c31e1edc6fac67a2f6e191445d756
#
_cell.length_a   1.000
_cell.length_b   1.000
_cell.length_c   1.000
_cell.angle_alpha   90.00
_cell.angle_beta   90.00
_cell.angle_gamma   90.00
#
_symmetry.space_group_name_H-M   'P 1'
#
loop_
_entity.id
_entity.type
_entity.pdbx_description
1 polymer ?
#
loop_
_entity_poly.entity_id
_entity_poly.type
_entity_poly.pdbx_seq_one_letter_code
_entity_poly.pdbx_strand_id
1 'polypeptide(L)'
;PGTGEIPAGGGRYHVGKPYQVAGRWFTPKEQPNYDKSGPASWYGEAFHRRMTSNGEWFDMNDLTAAHPTLPLPSYAKVTNLENGSTVVVRINDRGPFVGPRIIDLSKRTAMALGFLRQGKADVRVQYIGPAPLDDNGSHLMAMNHELERGTALKRMIAAVETNRPAEFQVASADPQEPEIYAAVAPASPVNYFIQAGLFSDISNAERIGRKLSRVGGVQILPLTGSDGDLFRVRVGPWIQEEDAEMALNQVYELGLPDAHVVKD
;
A
#
# COMPACT_ATOMS: atom_id res chain seq x y z
N PRO A 1 17.22 -5.48 -13.80
CA PRO A 1 16.76 -4.14 -13.44
C PRO A 1 17.57 -3.11 -14.20
N GLY A 2 16.92 -2.31 -15.09
CA GLY A 2 17.60 -1.32 -15.90
C GLY A 2 18.22 -0.20 -15.06
N THR A 3 19.35 0.35 -15.53
CA THR A 3 20.07 1.47 -14.90
C THR A 3 19.56 2.84 -15.41
N GLY A 4 18.52 2.88 -16.23
CA GLY A 4 17.93 4.10 -16.79
C GLY A 4 17.14 4.92 -15.78
N GLU A 5 16.79 6.15 -16.15
CA GLU A 5 15.86 7.01 -15.40
C GLU A 5 14.51 6.31 -15.19
N ILE A 6 13.93 6.46 -14.01
CA ILE A 6 12.60 5.93 -13.72
C ILE A 6 11.59 6.96 -14.24
N PRO A 7 10.63 6.56 -15.10
CA PRO A 7 9.59 7.48 -15.55
C PRO A 7 8.74 7.95 -14.36
N ALA A 8 8.54 9.27 -14.25
CA ALA A 8 7.59 9.83 -13.30
C ALA A 8 6.19 9.88 -13.91
N GLY A 9 5.16 9.70 -13.08
CA GLY A 9 3.76 9.70 -13.50
C GLY A 9 3.36 8.45 -14.28
N GLY A 10 2.32 8.55 -15.08
CA GLY A 10 1.71 7.43 -15.82
C GLY A 10 0.71 6.65 -14.96
N GLY A 11 0.62 5.35 -15.20
CA GLY A 11 -0.32 4.50 -14.51
C GLY A 11 -1.78 4.72 -14.92
N ARG A 12 -2.70 4.47 -13.99
CA ARG A 12 -4.13 4.65 -14.21
C ARG A 12 -4.80 5.27 -12.98
N TYR A 13 -5.85 6.03 -13.21
CA TYR A 13 -6.71 6.46 -12.12
C TYR A 13 -7.63 5.32 -11.69
N HIS A 14 -7.72 5.10 -10.39
CA HIS A 14 -8.75 4.24 -9.83
C HIS A 14 -8.99 4.52 -8.34
N VAL A 15 -10.23 4.42 -7.94
CA VAL A 15 -10.59 4.39 -6.52
C VAL A 15 -10.36 2.98 -5.98
N GLY A 16 -10.76 1.98 -6.75
CA GLY A 16 -10.65 0.56 -6.39
C GLY A 16 -11.89 0.02 -5.68
N LYS A 17 -12.09 -1.28 -5.78
CA LYS A 17 -13.13 -2.01 -5.04
C LYS A 17 -12.67 -2.26 -3.60
N PRO A 18 -13.59 -2.55 -2.66
CA PRO A 18 -13.20 -3.06 -1.35
C PRO A 18 -12.30 -4.29 -1.48
N TYR A 19 -11.24 -4.34 -0.69
CA TYR A 19 -10.28 -5.42 -0.71
C TYR A 19 -9.89 -5.80 0.73
N GLN A 20 -9.39 -7.02 0.89
CA GLN A 20 -9.00 -7.55 2.22
C GLN A 20 -7.53 -7.95 2.22
N VAL A 21 -6.79 -7.50 3.20
CA VAL A 21 -5.39 -7.88 3.45
C VAL A 21 -5.25 -8.27 4.92
N ALA A 22 -4.64 -9.42 5.18
CA ALA A 22 -4.41 -9.94 6.53
C ALA A 22 -5.67 -9.92 7.42
N GLY A 23 -6.83 -10.29 6.85
CA GLY A 23 -8.11 -10.31 7.55
C GLY A 23 -8.78 -8.94 7.76
N ARG A 24 -8.14 -7.85 7.40
CA ARG A 24 -8.67 -6.49 7.54
C ARG A 24 -9.24 -5.99 6.21
N TRP A 25 -10.48 -5.49 6.24
CA TRP A 25 -11.11 -4.88 5.08
C TRP A 25 -10.69 -3.42 4.90
N PHE A 26 -10.39 -3.06 3.67
CA PHE A 26 -10.15 -1.70 3.22
C PHE A 26 -11.17 -1.33 2.15
N THR A 27 -11.82 -0.19 2.31
CA THR A 27 -12.84 0.28 1.36
C THR A 27 -12.36 1.61 0.76
N PRO A 28 -11.70 1.57 -0.41
CA PRO A 28 -11.31 2.78 -1.13
C PRO A 28 -12.56 3.58 -1.51
N LYS A 29 -12.45 4.89 -1.43
CA LYS A 29 -13.51 5.81 -1.84
C LYS A 29 -12.98 7.22 -2.04
N GLU A 30 -13.71 8.03 -2.79
CA GLU A 30 -13.53 9.48 -2.84
C GLU A 30 -13.72 10.06 -1.42
N GLN A 31 -12.76 10.83 -0.96
CA GLN A 31 -12.76 11.43 0.38
C GLN A 31 -12.22 12.86 0.32
N PRO A 32 -12.94 13.81 -0.28
CA PRO A 32 -12.46 15.18 -0.50
C PRO A 32 -12.11 15.92 0.82
N ASN A 33 -12.73 15.51 1.92
CA ASN A 33 -12.48 16.09 3.25
C ASN A 33 -11.61 15.18 4.14
N TYR A 34 -10.79 14.30 3.55
CA TYR A 34 -9.93 13.43 4.34
C TYR A 34 -8.89 14.27 5.09
N ASP A 35 -8.94 14.22 6.41
CA ASP A 35 -8.03 14.90 7.32
C ASP A 35 -7.88 14.02 8.56
N LYS A 36 -6.77 13.28 8.63
CA LYS A 36 -6.52 12.34 9.74
C LYS A 36 -5.07 12.40 10.21
N SER A 37 -4.92 12.18 11.50
CA SER A 37 -3.63 12.01 12.16
C SER A 37 -3.42 10.58 12.60
N GLY A 38 -2.18 10.13 12.55
CA GLY A 38 -1.79 8.80 12.99
C GLY A 38 -0.36 8.45 12.60
N PRO A 39 0.10 7.25 12.99
CA PRO A 39 1.45 6.81 12.71
C PRO A 39 1.71 6.62 11.21
N ALA A 40 2.92 7.00 10.80
CA ALA A 40 3.49 6.76 9.48
C ALA A 40 4.82 6.01 9.60
N SER A 41 5.19 5.30 8.54
CA SER A 41 6.54 4.82 8.33
C SER A 41 7.01 5.16 6.91
N TRP A 42 8.16 4.65 6.51
CA TRP A 42 8.62 4.81 5.14
C TRP A 42 9.16 3.49 4.58
N TYR A 43 9.12 3.38 3.26
CA TYR A 43 9.64 2.26 2.48
C TYR A 43 10.66 2.77 1.44
N GLY A 44 11.63 1.94 1.07
CA GLY A 44 12.77 2.39 0.29
C GLY A 44 13.30 1.32 -0.67
N GLU A 45 14.55 0.93 -0.50
CA GLU A 45 15.33 0.16 -1.47
C GLU A 45 14.70 -1.14 -1.94
N ALA A 46 14.02 -1.86 -1.06
CA ALA A 46 13.36 -3.12 -1.38
C ALA A 46 12.22 -2.99 -2.40
N PHE A 47 11.62 -1.81 -2.49
CA PHE A 47 10.52 -1.52 -3.42
C PHE A 47 10.94 -0.65 -4.61
N HIS A 48 12.15 -0.09 -4.57
CA HIS A 48 12.65 0.77 -5.64
C HIS A 48 12.65 0.05 -6.98
N ARG A 49 12.11 0.72 -8.02
CA ARG A 49 11.90 0.16 -9.36
C ARG A 49 10.89 -0.99 -9.42
N ARG A 50 9.94 -1.06 -8.50
CA ARG A 50 8.76 -1.92 -8.62
C ARG A 50 7.56 -1.11 -9.08
N MET A 51 6.59 -1.80 -9.64
CA MET A 51 5.34 -1.18 -10.06
C MET A 51 4.42 -0.98 -8.86
N THR A 52 3.83 0.19 -8.75
CA THR A 52 2.86 0.53 -7.70
C THR A 52 1.45 0.06 -8.07
N SER A 53 0.52 0.13 -7.15
CA SER A 53 -0.87 -0.35 -7.34
C SER A 53 -1.62 0.36 -8.46
N ASN A 54 -1.26 1.59 -8.82
CA ASN A 54 -1.85 2.28 -9.96
C ASN A 54 -1.08 2.09 -11.28
N GLY A 55 0.05 1.35 -11.26
CA GLY A 55 0.88 1.06 -12.43
C GLY A 55 2.01 2.06 -12.69
N GLU A 56 2.28 2.99 -11.79
CA GLU A 56 3.47 3.82 -11.82
C GLU A 56 4.69 3.04 -11.33
N TRP A 57 5.89 3.49 -11.67
CA TRP A 57 7.10 2.97 -11.07
C TRP A 57 7.39 3.66 -9.74
N PHE A 58 7.72 2.88 -8.71
CA PHE A 58 8.14 3.45 -7.44
C PHE A 58 9.60 3.92 -7.52
N ASP A 59 9.79 5.23 -7.32
CA ASP A 59 11.10 5.82 -7.05
C ASP A 59 11.18 6.28 -5.59
N MET A 60 12.08 5.69 -4.82
CA MET A 60 12.30 6.08 -3.42
C MET A 60 12.80 7.51 -3.25
N ASN A 61 13.29 8.14 -4.35
CA ASN A 61 13.80 9.51 -4.38
C ASN A 61 12.74 10.55 -4.75
N ASP A 62 11.52 10.12 -5.05
CA ASP A 62 10.38 10.99 -5.33
C ASP A 62 9.54 11.25 -4.06
N LEU A 63 8.73 12.33 -4.08
CA LEU A 63 7.80 12.65 -3.00
C LEU A 63 6.50 11.87 -3.16
N THR A 64 6.55 10.57 -2.88
CA THR A 64 5.40 9.65 -3.05
C THR A 64 4.98 8.99 -1.75
N ALA A 65 3.79 8.38 -1.76
CA ALA A 65 3.22 7.69 -0.61
C ALA A 65 2.27 6.56 -1.02
N ALA A 66 2.10 5.59 -0.11
CA ALA A 66 1.07 4.57 -0.15
C ALA A 66 -0.03 4.87 0.88
N HIS A 67 -1.29 4.81 0.44
CA HIS A 67 -2.46 5.01 1.32
C HIS A 67 -3.53 3.94 1.06
N PRO A 68 -4.16 3.38 2.11
CA PRO A 68 -5.04 2.23 1.95
C PRO A 68 -6.35 2.54 1.22
N THR A 69 -6.86 3.76 1.28
CA THR A 69 -8.24 4.03 0.82
C THR A 69 -8.44 5.27 -0.03
N LEU A 70 -7.47 6.18 -0.12
CA LEU A 70 -7.59 7.36 -0.98
C LEU A 70 -7.53 6.98 -2.47
N PRO A 71 -8.13 7.75 -3.38
CA PRO A 71 -8.00 7.55 -4.82
C PRO A 71 -6.54 7.57 -5.29
N LEU A 72 -6.22 6.80 -6.31
CA LEU A 72 -4.89 6.76 -6.94
C LEU A 72 -4.96 7.19 -8.41
N PRO A 73 -4.04 8.04 -8.88
CA PRO A 73 -3.15 8.84 -8.07
C PRO A 73 -3.86 10.07 -7.48
N SER A 74 -3.38 10.53 -6.34
CA SER A 74 -3.89 11.75 -5.71
C SER A 74 -2.80 12.54 -5.00
N TYR A 75 -3.07 13.80 -4.69
CA TYR A 75 -2.19 14.61 -3.86
C TYR A 75 -2.72 14.70 -2.43
N ALA A 76 -1.80 14.65 -1.49
CA ALA A 76 -2.08 14.93 -0.08
C ALA A 76 -0.97 15.76 0.55
N LYS A 77 -1.36 16.64 1.46
CA LYS A 77 -0.42 17.34 2.35
C LYS A 77 -0.16 16.46 3.55
N VAL A 78 1.10 16.19 3.83
CA VAL A 78 1.54 15.45 5.01
C VAL A 78 2.31 16.39 5.94
N THR A 79 1.95 16.40 7.21
CA THR A 79 2.59 17.21 8.26
C THR A 79 3.13 16.27 9.33
N ASN A 80 4.41 16.36 9.62
CA ASN A 80 5.00 15.71 10.79
C ASN A 80 4.59 16.49 12.05
N LEU A 81 3.89 15.85 12.96
CA LEU A 81 3.32 16.51 14.15
C LEU A 81 4.35 16.84 15.23
N GLU A 82 5.53 16.22 15.18
CA GLU A 82 6.60 16.45 16.16
C GLU A 82 7.39 17.74 15.86
N ASN A 83 7.64 18.04 14.57
CA ASN A 83 8.50 19.15 14.16
C ASN A 83 7.82 20.20 13.27
N GLY A 84 6.55 19.96 12.88
CA GLY A 84 5.77 20.86 12.04
C GLY A 84 6.16 20.85 10.55
N SER A 85 7.15 20.05 10.13
CA SER A 85 7.54 19.93 8.72
C SER A 85 6.39 19.44 7.87
N THR A 86 6.21 20.05 6.70
CA THR A 86 5.10 19.72 5.79
C THR A 86 5.61 19.49 4.37
N VAL A 87 4.95 18.57 3.67
CA VAL A 87 5.24 18.28 2.25
C VAL A 87 3.97 17.82 1.55
N VAL A 88 3.80 18.18 0.29
CA VAL A 88 2.79 17.57 -0.59
C VAL A 88 3.41 16.34 -1.24
N VAL A 89 2.66 15.24 -1.23
CA VAL A 89 3.05 13.96 -1.81
C VAL A 89 2.06 13.50 -2.86
N ARG A 90 2.55 12.69 -3.81
CA ARG A 90 1.71 11.94 -4.73
C ARG A 90 1.43 10.57 -4.14
N ILE A 91 0.16 10.29 -3.85
CA ILE A 91 -0.29 8.97 -3.40
C ILE A 91 -0.54 8.13 -4.64
N ASN A 92 0.29 7.14 -4.88
CA ASN A 92 0.25 6.29 -6.07
C ASN A 92 0.24 4.79 -5.75
N ASP A 93 0.24 4.43 -4.45
CA ASP A 93 0.28 3.03 -4.03
C ASP A 93 -0.71 2.72 -2.91
N ARG A 94 -0.97 1.42 -2.68
CA ARG A 94 -1.80 0.88 -1.61
C ARG A 94 -0.94 0.42 -0.44
N GLY A 95 -1.42 0.64 0.76
CA GLY A 95 -0.80 0.36 2.05
C GLY A 95 -0.89 1.58 2.97
N PRO A 96 -0.46 1.45 4.22
CA PRO A 96 -0.01 0.25 4.93
C PRO A 96 -1.12 -0.74 5.24
N PHE A 97 -0.76 -2.01 5.34
CA PHE A 97 -1.71 -3.07 5.68
C PHE A 97 -1.51 -3.64 7.08
N VAL A 98 -0.38 -3.35 7.70
CA VAL A 98 0.00 -3.90 9.00
C VAL A 98 0.11 -2.79 10.05
N GLY A 99 -0.42 -3.07 11.25
CA GLY A 99 -0.39 -2.17 12.39
C GLY A 99 -1.35 -0.98 12.26
N PRO A 100 -1.17 0.07 13.10
CA PRO A 100 -2.08 1.22 13.17
C PRO A 100 -1.71 2.34 12.18
N ARG A 101 -0.71 2.15 11.32
CA ARG A 101 -0.26 3.18 10.38
C ARG A 101 -1.36 3.61 9.42
N ILE A 102 -1.38 4.90 9.12
CA ILE A 102 -2.35 5.50 8.18
C ILE A 102 -1.75 5.76 6.79
N ILE A 103 -0.43 5.85 6.70
CA ILE A 103 0.30 6.14 5.45
C ILE A 103 1.71 5.56 5.53
N ASP A 104 2.25 5.10 4.42
CA ASP A 104 3.66 4.80 4.27
C ASP A 104 4.27 5.73 3.21
N LEU A 105 5.45 6.27 3.48
CA LEU A 105 6.05 7.35 2.71
C LEU A 105 7.31 6.87 1.98
N SER A 106 7.68 7.49 0.88
CA SER A 106 8.97 7.25 0.25
C SER A 106 10.13 7.71 1.16
N LYS A 107 11.33 7.20 0.90
CA LYS A 107 12.57 7.62 1.59
C LYS A 107 12.78 9.14 1.49
N ARG A 108 12.55 9.71 0.31
CA ARG A 108 12.66 11.16 0.06
C ARG A 108 11.65 11.96 0.89
N THR A 109 10.41 11.48 0.97
CA THR A 109 9.36 12.11 1.78
C THR A 109 9.71 12.06 3.27
N ALA A 110 10.17 10.91 3.79
CA ALA A 110 10.60 10.78 5.18
C ALA A 110 11.77 11.71 5.52
N MET A 111 12.68 11.92 4.55
CA MET A 111 13.78 12.88 4.69
C MET A 111 13.25 14.31 4.77
N ALA A 112 12.34 14.72 3.89
CA ALA A 112 11.75 16.05 3.86
C ALA A 112 10.96 16.36 5.14
N LEU A 113 10.29 15.35 5.71
CA LEU A 113 9.56 15.47 6.98
C LEU A 113 10.44 15.31 8.22
N GLY A 114 11.74 15.03 8.07
CA GLY A 114 12.71 15.01 9.16
C GLY A 114 12.67 13.77 10.05
N PHE A 115 12.06 12.66 9.62
CA PHE A 115 11.98 11.43 10.45
C PHE A 115 12.65 10.19 9.83
N LEU A 116 13.48 10.36 8.79
CA LEU A 116 14.13 9.24 8.10
C LEU A 116 14.88 8.31 9.05
N ARG A 117 15.61 8.86 10.04
CA ARG A 117 16.41 8.08 10.99
C ARG A 117 15.56 7.37 12.05
N GLN A 118 14.46 7.97 12.46
CA GLN A 118 13.52 7.43 13.44
C GLN A 118 12.70 6.28 12.86
N GLY A 119 12.56 6.22 11.52
CA GLY A 119 11.81 5.20 10.80
C GLY A 119 10.28 5.33 10.91
N LYS A 120 9.78 6.04 11.91
CA LYS A 120 8.36 6.29 12.19
C LYS A 120 8.15 7.70 12.71
N ALA A 121 6.97 8.26 12.46
CA ALA A 121 6.52 9.55 13.01
C ALA A 121 5.00 9.57 13.09
N ASP A 122 4.45 10.42 13.95
CA ASP A 122 3.04 10.77 13.90
C ASP A 122 2.84 11.91 12.92
N VAL A 123 1.95 11.69 11.96
CA VAL A 123 1.68 12.65 10.88
C VAL A 123 0.19 13.00 10.80
N ARG A 124 -0.10 14.17 10.22
CA ARG A 124 -1.43 14.53 9.74
C ARG A 124 -1.44 14.46 8.23
N VAL A 125 -2.42 13.76 7.67
CA VAL A 125 -2.62 13.60 6.22
C VAL A 125 -3.90 14.32 5.83
N GLN A 126 -3.79 15.25 4.90
CA GLN A 126 -4.90 16.06 4.38
C GLN A 126 -4.98 15.89 2.86
N TYR A 127 -6.09 15.39 2.38
CA TYR A 127 -6.33 15.20 0.94
C TYR A 127 -6.43 16.56 0.24
N ILE A 128 -5.84 16.65 -0.96
CA ILE A 128 -5.89 17.85 -1.79
C ILE A 128 -6.81 17.63 -3.00
N GLY A 129 -6.63 16.51 -3.71
CA GLY A 129 -7.39 16.21 -4.92
C GLY A 129 -6.70 15.15 -5.76
N PRO A 130 -7.32 14.75 -6.91
CA PRO A 130 -6.71 13.84 -7.86
C PRO A 130 -5.43 14.44 -8.46
N ALA A 131 -4.45 13.58 -8.73
CA ALA A 131 -3.21 13.98 -9.39
C ALA A 131 -3.26 13.61 -10.87
N PRO A 132 -2.84 14.48 -11.82
CA PRO A 132 -2.80 14.16 -13.23
C PRO A 132 -1.94 12.92 -13.52
N LEU A 133 -2.36 12.10 -14.49
CA LEU A 133 -1.60 10.91 -14.88
C LEU A 133 -0.30 11.25 -15.60
N ASP A 134 -0.28 12.36 -16.30
CA ASP A 134 0.85 12.89 -17.07
C ASP A 134 1.78 13.78 -16.23
N ASP A 135 1.55 13.89 -14.91
CA ASP A 135 2.45 14.66 -14.03
C ASP A 135 3.82 13.98 -13.93
N ASN A 136 4.77 14.57 -14.62
CA ASN A 136 6.20 14.19 -14.55
C ASN A 136 6.91 14.71 -13.29
N GLY A 137 6.16 15.09 -12.25
CA GLY A 137 6.65 15.67 -11.00
C GLY A 137 6.61 17.22 -10.98
N SER A 138 6.35 17.88 -12.10
CA SER A 138 6.33 19.35 -12.17
C SER A 138 5.20 19.97 -11.36
N HIS A 139 3.99 19.41 -11.42
CA HIS A 139 2.85 19.86 -10.61
C HIS A 139 3.11 19.65 -9.12
N LEU A 140 3.63 18.48 -8.74
CA LEU A 140 3.99 18.18 -7.35
C LEU A 140 5.05 19.16 -6.83
N MET A 141 6.06 19.49 -7.61
CA MET A 141 7.08 20.48 -7.24
C MET A 141 6.48 21.87 -7.09
N ALA A 142 5.62 22.31 -8.01
CA ALA A 142 4.94 23.59 -7.93
C ALA A 142 4.07 23.69 -6.66
N MET A 143 3.34 22.61 -6.30
CA MET A 143 2.54 22.59 -5.08
C MET A 143 3.40 22.67 -3.81
N ASN A 144 4.57 22.02 -3.78
CA ASN A 144 5.50 22.14 -2.66
C ASN A 144 6.08 23.53 -2.54
N HIS A 145 6.42 24.18 -3.66
CA HIS A 145 6.86 25.57 -3.67
C HIS A 145 5.78 26.55 -3.14
N GLU A 146 4.51 26.34 -3.54
CA GLU A 146 3.40 27.11 -3.01
C GLU A 146 3.20 26.88 -1.51
N LEU A 147 3.40 25.63 -1.04
CA LEU A 147 3.33 25.30 0.38
C LEU A 147 4.43 26.03 1.19
N GLU A 148 5.66 26.08 0.67
CA GLU A 148 6.78 26.84 1.27
C GLU A 148 6.50 28.34 1.35
N ARG A 149 5.78 28.89 0.38
CA ARG A 149 5.33 30.30 0.39
C ARG A 149 4.16 30.59 1.33
N GLY A 150 3.67 29.56 2.04
CA GLY A 150 2.56 29.69 2.99
C GLY A 150 1.17 29.73 2.34
N THR A 151 1.05 29.26 1.10
CA THR A 151 -0.26 29.16 0.45
C THR A 151 -1.19 28.24 1.23
N ALA A 152 -2.37 28.77 1.59
CA ALA A 152 -3.35 28.03 2.36
C ALA A 152 -3.85 26.78 1.63
N LEU A 153 -3.97 25.65 2.35
CA LEU A 153 -4.43 24.36 1.80
C LEU A 153 -5.73 24.49 0.98
N LYS A 154 -6.69 25.32 1.43
CA LYS A 154 -7.94 25.58 0.69
C LYS A 154 -7.72 26.11 -0.73
N ARG A 155 -6.70 26.97 -0.92
CA ARG A 155 -6.37 27.47 -2.28
C ARG A 155 -5.75 26.39 -3.14
N MET A 156 -4.94 25.52 -2.57
CA MET A 156 -4.35 24.37 -3.27
C MET A 156 -5.44 23.39 -3.73
N ILE A 157 -6.40 23.08 -2.84
CA ILE A 157 -7.57 22.26 -3.17
C ILE A 157 -8.35 22.89 -4.32
N ALA A 158 -8.72 24.16 -4.21
CA ALA A 158 -9.49 24.87 -5.25
C ALA A 158 -8.75 24.88 -6.61
N ALA A 159 -7.43 25.02 -6.61
CA ALA A 159 -6.64 24.98 -7.84
C ALA A 159 -6.65 23.59 -8.50
N VAL A 160 -6.60 22.51 -7.73
CA VAL A 160 -6.69 21.15 -8.26
C VAL A 160 -8.11 20.85 -8.77
N GLU A 161 -9.14 21.26 -8.03
CA GLU A 161 -10.54 21.11 -8.47
C GLU A 161 -10.84 21.84 -9.77
N THR A 162 -10.34 23.08 -9.92
CA THR A 162 -10.52 23.88 -11.14
C THR A 162 -9.83 23.24 -12.35
N ASN A 163 -8.69 22.59 -12.15
CA ASN A 163 -7.91 21.93 -13.20
C ASN A 163 -8.13 20.41 -13.24
N ARG A 164 -9.21 19.92 -12.64
CA ARG A 164 -9.53 18.49 -12.60
C ARG A 164 -9.67 17.93 -14.01
N PRO A 165 -8.83 16.96 -14.42
CA PRO A 165 -8.90 16.36 -15.74
C PRO A 165 -10.26 15.69 -15.99
N ALA A 166 -10.73 15.69 -17.24
CA ALA A 166 -12.04 15.15 -17.60
C ALA A 166 -12.21 13.67 -17.22
N GLU A 167 -11.15 12.89 -17.25
CA GLU A 167 -11.13 11.50 -16.84
C GLU A 167 -11.51 11.25 -15.37
N PHE A 168 -11.33 12.26 -14.51
CA PHE A 168 -11.74 12.18 -13.10
C PHE A 168 -13.17 12.66 -12.86
N GLN A 169 -13.79 13.33 -13.84
CA GLN A 169 -15.18 13.80 -13.72
C GLN A 169 -16.18 12.65 -13.91
N VAL A 170 -15.82 11.64 -14.68
CA VAL A 170 -16.68 10.48 -14.97
C VAL A 170 -16.80 9.54 -13.76
N ALA A 171 -15.80 9.51 -12.88
CA ALA A 171 -15.81 8.66 -11.68
C ALA A 171 -16.70 9.18 -10.54
N SER A 172 -17.20 10.42 -10.64
CA SER A 172 -18.06 11.07 -9.64
C SER A 172 -19.55 11.08 -10.03
N ALA A 173 -19.90 10.60 -11.23
CA ALA A 173 -21.29 10.43 -11.62
C ALA A 173 -21.83 9.13 -11.01
N ASP A 174 -22.97 9.24 -10.38
CA ASP A 174 -23.80 8.24 -9.71
C ASP A 174 -23.55 6.79 -10.15
N PRO A 175 -23.53 5.82 -9.24
CA PRO A 175 -23.40 4.42 -9.61
C PRO A 175 -24.64 4.01 -10.42
N GLN A 176 -24.57 4.15 -11.73
CA GLN A 176 -25.45 3.37 -12.59
C GLN A 176 -25.16 1.90 -12.31
N GLU A 177 -26.22 1.17 -12.03
CA GLU A 177 -26.22 -0.29 -11.89
C GLU A 177 -25.32 -0.91 -12.97
N PRO A 178 -24.48 -1.88 -12.61
CA PRO A 178 -23.60 -2.49 -13.58
C PRO A 178 -24.43 -3.16 -14.67
N GLU A 179 -24.29 -2.69 -15.90
CA GLU A 179 -24.70 -3.51 -17.04
C GLU A 179 -24.04 -4.87 -16.91
N ILE A 180 -24.87 -5.90 -16.92
CA ILE A 180 -24.51 -7.30 -16.81
C ILE A 180 -23.63 -7.66 -18.02
N TYR A 181 -22.33 -7.47 -17.92
CA TYR A 181 -21.42 -8.19 -18.80
C TYR A 181 -21.55 -9.65 -18.46
N ALA A 182 -22.03 -10.43 -19.42
CA ALA A 182 -22.17 -11.88 -19.33
C ALA A 182 -20.92 -12.47 -18.67
N ALA A 183 -21.14 -13.13 -17.55
CA ALA A 183 -20.14 -13.73 -16.71
C ALA A 183 -19.29 -14.71 -17.55
N VAL A 184 -18.06 -14.31 -17.82
CA VAL A 184 -16.98 -15.30 -17.87
C VAL A 184 -16.85 -15.78 -16.45
N ALA A 185 -17.11 -17.06 -16.20
CA ALA A 185 -17.01 -17.67 -14.89
C ALA A 185 -15.68 -17.25 -14.25
N PRO A 186 -15.70 -16.73 -13.00
CA PRO A 186 -14.47 -16.34 -12.35
C PRO A 186 -13.59 -17.57 -12.23
N ALA A 187 -12.39 -17.50 -12.80
CA ALA A 187 -11.31 -18.35 -12.37
C ALA A 187 -11.23 -18.21 -10.85
N SER A 188 -11.22 -19.31 -10.12
CA SER A 188 -11.14 -19.33 -8.66
C SER A 188 -10.06 -18.34 -8.22
N PRO A 189 -10.32 -17.49 -7.19
CA PRO A 189 -9.32 -16.53 -6.76
C PRO A 189 -8.07 -17.31 -6.37
N VAL A 190 -6.98 -16.99 -7.03
CA VAL A 190 -5.68 -17.54 -6.68
C VAL A 190 -5.31 -16.95 -5.33
N ASN A 191 -5.05 -17.80 -4.36
CA ASN A 191 -4.63 -17.41 -3.03
C ASN A 191 -3.13 -17.71 -2.86
N TYR A 192 -2.41 -16.75 -2.29
CA TYR A 192 -1.01 -16.93 -1.92
C TYR A 192 -0.91 -17.20 -0.42
N PHE A 193 -0.04 -18.12 -0.05
CA PHE A 193 0.26 -18.48 1.33
C PHE A 193 1.76 -18.45 1.54
N ILE A 194 2.19 -18.23 2.77
CA ILE A 194 3.56 -18.50 3.18
C ILE A 194 3.58 -19.88 3.83
N GLN A 195 4.27 -20.82 3.21
CA GLN A 195 4.54 -22.11 3.83
C GLN A 195 5.70 -21.96 4.80
N ALA A 196 5.41 -22.07 6.09
CA ALA A 196 6.39 -21.88 7.16
C ALA A 196 7.19 -23.14 7.48
N GLY A 197 6.68 -24.31 7.07
CA GLY A 197 7.36 -25.59 7.23
C GLY A 197 6.43 -26.78 7.33
N LEU A 198 7.05 -27.97 7.39
CA LEU A 198 6.43 -29.26 7.64
C LEU A 198 6.96 -29.82 8.96
N PHE A 199 6.08 -30.29 9.82
CA PHE A 199 6.41 -30.75 11.16
C PHE A 199 5.84 -32.16 11.39
N SER A 200 6.64 -33.04 11.95
CA SER A 200 6.20 -34.41 12.34
C SER A 200 5.45 -34.44 13.68
N ASP A 201 5.49 -33.35 14.44
CA ASP A 201 4.83 -33.21 15.73
C ASP A 201 3.87 -32.03 15.72
N ILE A 202 2.60 -32.29 16.05
CA ILE A 202 1.55 -31.28 16.07
C ILE A 202 1.83 -30.16 17.07
N SER A 203 2.42 -30.47 18.23
CA SER A 203 2.73 -29.49 19.27
C SER A 203 3.77 -28.46 18.76
N ASN A 204 4.73 -28.91 17.95
CA ASN A 204 5.68 -28.03 17.26
C ASN A 204 4.99 -27.15 16.22
N ALA A 205 4.10 -27.73 15.40
CA ALA A 205 3.31 -26.99 14.42
C ALA A 205 2.46 -25.90 15.10
N GLU A 206 1.77 -26.23 16.20
CA GLU A 206 0.98 -25.28 16.98
C GLU A 206 1.82 -24.17 17.62
N ARG A 207 2.99 -24.51 18.14
CA ARG A 207 3.92 -23.53 18.72
C ARG A 207 4.39 -22.52 17.67
N ILE A 208 4.72 -22.99 16.47
CA ILE A 208 5.07 -22.14 15.34
C ILE A 208 3.84 -21.35 14.88
N GLY A 209 2.67 -21.96 14.77
CA GLY A 209 1.42 -21.30 14.43
C GLY A 209 1.11 -20.12 15.37
N ARG A 210 1.27 -20.30 16.68
CA ARG A 210 1.11 -19.21 17.66
C ARG A 210 2.10 -18.06 17.45
N LYS A 211 3.33 -18.33 17.03
CA LYS A 211 4.29 -17.27 16.68
C LYS A 211 3.86 -16.51 15.42
N LEU A 212 3.32 -17.21 14.45
CA LEU A 212 2.96 -16.68 13.14
C LEU A 212 1.60 -15.99 13.12
N SER A 213 0.74 -16.18 14.13
CA SER A 213 -0.60 -15.55 14.19
C SER A 213 -0.56 -14.01 14.21
N ARG A 214 0.58 -13.42 14.53
CA ARG A 214 0.81 -11.96 14.43
C ARG A 214 1.08 -11.47 13.01
N VAL A 215 1.42 -12.38 12.09
CA VAL A 215 1.72 -12.07 10.68
C VAL A 215 0.46 -12.18 9.82
N GLY A 216 -0.39 -13.18 10.11
CA GLY A 216 -1.63 -13.41 9.36
C GLY A 216 -2.42 -14.58 9.90
N GLY A 217 -3.48 -14.95 9.18
CA GLY A 217 -4.27 -16.16 9.48
C GLY A 217 -3.40 -17.41 9.36
N VAL A 218 -3.38 -18.27 10.38
CA VAL A 218 -2.57 -19.48 10.39
C VAL A 218 -3.43 -20.69 10.11
N GLN A 219 -2.94 -21.56 9.22
CA GLN A 219 -3.55 -22.87 8.92
C GLN A 219 -2.53 -23.96 9.23
N ILE A 220 -2.97 -24.97 9.98
CA ILE A 220 -2.21 -26.19 10.24
C ILE A 220 -2.97 -27.33 9.56
N LEU A 221 -2.40 -27.88 8.49
CA LEU A 221 -3.05 -28.89 7.65
C LEU A 221 -2.34 -30.23 7.86
N PRO A 222 -3.06 -31.28 8.25
CA PRO A 222 -2.49 -32.61 8.29
C PRO A 222 -2.22 -33.11 6.86
N LEU A 223 -1.07 -33.71 6.67
CA LEU A 223 -0.67 -34.41 5.44
C LEU A 223 -0.41 -35.86 5.82
N THR A 224 -1.29 -36.73 5.41
CA THR A 224 -1.13 -38.17 5.62
C THR A 224 -0.27 -38.75 4.48
N GLY A 225 0.91 -39.25 4.80
CA GLY A 225 1.84 -39.87 3.84
C GLY A 225 2.22 -41.29 4.27
N SER A 226 2.88 -42.04 3.38
CA SER A 226 3.38 -43.38 3.65
C SER A 226 4.37 -43.46 4.80
N ASP A 227 5.01 -42.34 5.13
CA ASP A 227 6.11 -42.24 6.10
C ASP A 227 5.70 -41.56 7.43
N GLY A 228 4.37 -41.42 7.69
CA GLY A 228 3.81 -40.85 8.90
C GLY A 228 3.04 -39.55 8.68
N ASP A 229 2.38 -39.07 9.74
CA ASP A 229 1.63 -37.83 9.71
C ASP A 229 2.57 -36.64 9.77
N LEU A 230 2.45 -35.71 8.81
CA LEU A 230 3.12 -34.42 8.79
C LEU A 230 2.09 -33.30 8.94
N PHE A 231 2.47 -32.20 9.54
CA PHE A 231 1.65 -31.02 9.74
C PHE A 231 2.26 -29.85 8.97
N ARG A 232 1.56 -29.41 7.92
CA ARG A 232 1.94 -28.23 7.15
C ARG A 232 1.44 -26.97 7.84
N VAL A 233 2.34 -26.06 8.17
CA VAL A 233 1.98 -24.75 8.72
C VAL A 233 2.05 -23.72 7.61
N ARG A 234 0.92 -23.03 7.36
CA ARG A 234 0.81 -21.95 6.37
C ARG A 234 0.24 -20.69 7.03
N VAL A 235 0.64 -19.54 6.51
CA VAL A 235 0.09 -18.22 6.88
C VAL A 235 -0.54 -17.62 5.62
N GLY A 236 -1.67 -16.95 5.76
CA GLY A 236 -2.45 -16.39 4.66
C GLY A 236 -3.95 -16.66 4.87
N PRO A 237 -4.78 -16.54 3.81
CA PRO A 237 -4.41 -16.26 2.41
C PRO A 237 -4.12 -14.79 2.13
N TRP A 238 -3.33 -14.54 1.08
CA TRP A 238 -3.21 -13.25 0.41
C TRP A 238 -3.71 -13.38 -1.03
N ILE A 239 -4.29 -12.30 -1.57
CA ILE A 239 -4.80 -12.29 -2.95
C ILE A 239 -3.68 -11.94 -3.93
N GLN A 240 -2.66 -11.20 -3.47
CA GLN A 240 -1.52 -10.79 -4.29
C GLN A 240 -0.24 -11.42 -3.74
N GLU A 241 0.64 -11.81 -4.65
CA GLU A 241 1.92 -12.44 -4.32
C GLU A 241 2.82 -11.49 -3.54
N GLU A 242 2.79 -10.22 -3.89
CA GLU A 242 3.58 -9.17 -3.26
C GLU A 242 3.24 -9.00 -1.77
N ASP A 243 1.96 -9.14 -1.41
CA ASP A 243 1.53 -9.06 -0.02
C ASP A 243 2.05 -10.26 0.79
N ALA A 244 2.08 -11.45 0.19
CA ALA A 244 2.66 -12.63 0.78
C ALA A 244 4.19 -12.49 0.92
N GLU A 245 4.87 -11.95 -0.08
CA GLU A 245 6.32 -11.67 -0.01
C GLU A 245 6.68 -10.64 1.07
N MET A 246 5.88 -9.60 1.24
CA MET A 246 6.08 -8.64 2.33
C MET A 246 5.92 -9.29 3.72
N ALA A 247 4.89 -10.13 3.86
CA ALA A 247 4.67 -10.88 5.10
C ALA A 247 5.78 -11.93 5.35
N LEU A 248 6.38 -12.47 4.30
CA LEU A 248 7.48 -13.43 4.38
C LEU A 248 8.70 -12.85 5.11
N ASN A 249 9.01 -11.57 4.94
CA ASN A 249 10.10 -10.94 5.67
C ASN A 249 9.87 -10.96 7.19
N GLN A 250 8.62 -10.79 7.64
CA GLN A 250 8.28 -10.89 9.06
C GLN A 250 8.41 -12.34 9.57
N VAL A 251 8.13 -13.33 8.71
CA VAL A 251 8.30 -14.74 9.03
C VAL A 251 9.78 -15.08 9.20
N TYR A 252 10.66 -14.50 8.38
CA TYR A 252 12.11 -14.62 8.52
C TYR A 252 12.62 -14.04 9.85
N GLU A 253 12.12 -12.87 10.26
CA GLU A 253 12.45 -12.26 11.55
C GLU A 253 12.02 -13.11 12.75
N LEU A 254 11.01 -13.97 12.57
CA LEU A 254 10.58 -14.93 13.60
C LEU A 254 11.43 -16.20 13.64
N GLY A 255 12.50 -16.28 12.84
CA GLY A 255 13.45 -17.37 12.84
C GLY A 255 13.06 -18.57 11.98
N LEU A 256 12.35 -18.34 10.88
CA LEU A 256 11.91 -19.35 9.92
C LEU A 256 12.48 -19.06 8.52
N PRO A 257 13.80 -19.24 8.32
CA PRO A 257 14.48 -18.85 7.08
C PRO A 257 14.07 -19.69 5.85
N ASP A 258 13.53 -20.89 6.06
CA ASP A 258 13.10 -21.81 4.99
C ASP A 258 11.66 -21.55 4.52
N ALA A 259 10.96 -20.57 5.10
CA ALA A 259 9.63 -20.19 4.69
C ALA A 259 9.65 -19.59 3.28
N HIS A 260 8.61 -19.88 2.50
CA HIS A 260 8.48 -19.38 1.13
C HIS A 260 7.01 -19.18 0.74
N VAL A 261 6.78 -18.32 -0.23
CA VAL A 261 5.44 -18.08 -0.78
C VAL A 261 5.03 -19.27 -1.65
N VAL A 262 3.80 -19.74 -1.47
CA VAL A 262 3.15 -20.78 -2.28
C VAL A 262 1.80 -20.28 -2.79
N LYS A 263 1.45 -20.71 -3.98
CA LYS A 263 0.20 -20.41 -4.68
C LYS A 263 -0.74 -21.59 -4.55
N ASP A 264 -2.01 -21.33 -4.17
CA ASP A 264 -3.08 -22.34 -4.03
C ASP A 264 -4.21 -22.07 -5.01
#